data_19f628abdc0ebde8b270973e1171539a
#
_entry.id   19f628abdc0ebde8b270973e1171539a
#
_cell.length_a   1.000
_cell.length_b   1.000
_cell.length_c   1.000
_cell.angle_alpha   90.00
_cell.angle_beta   90.00
_cell.angle_gamma   90.00
#
_symmetry.space_group_name_H-M   'P 1'
#
loop_
_entity.id
_entity.type
_entity.pdbx_description
1 polymer ?
#
loop_
_entity_poly.entity_id
_entity_poly.type
_entity_poly.pdbx_seq_one_letter_code
_entity_poly.pdbx_strand_id
1 'polypeptide(L)'
;FRMSYWRNTGNRNELTNAAFNRFSGGEKAMAMYIPLFAALNAQYQKATDPWHPRILALDEAFAGVDDTNIASMFQLVEELDFDYIMNSQILWGCFETVRKLKICELLRPLNADHVTVINYIWDGHHRRLCD
;
A
#
# COMPACT_ATOMS: atom_id res chain seq x y z
N PHE A 1 14.67 9.43 15.79
CA PHE A 1 14.47 9.05 14.39
C PHE A 1 14.55 10.30 13.53
N ARG A 2 15.45 10.33 12.53
CA ARG A 2 15.58 11.44 11.58
C ARG A 2 15.29 10.93 10.19
N MET A 3 14.46 11.64 9.45
CA MET A 3 14.13 11.34 8.06
C MET A 3 14.58 12.49 7.18
N SER A 4 15.09 12.15 6.00
CA SER A 4 15.49 13.13 4.99
C SER A 4 14.77 12.82 3.69
N TYR A 5 14.49 13.84 2.90
CA TYR A 5 13.89 13.72 1.59
C TYR A 5 14.63 14.56 0.56
N TRP A 6 14.52 14.18 -0.69
CA TRP A 6 15.06 14.91 -1.83
C TRP A 6 13.90 15.37 -2.71
N ARG A 7 14.01 16.56 -3.24
CA ARG A 7 13.18 17.03 -4.34
C ARG A 7 13.97 17.00 -5.64
N ASN A 8 13.31 17.20 -6.77
CA ASN A 8 13.93 17.22 -8.11
C ASN A 8 15.11 18.22 -8.24
N THR A 9 15.27 19.13 -7.28
CA THR A 9 16.40 20.05 -7.18
C THR A 9 17.70 19.41 -6.70
N GLY A 10 17.70 18.11 -6.33
CA GLY A 10 18.85 17.36 -5.88
C GLY A 10 19.32 17.66 -4.43
N ASN A 11 18.74 18.64 -3.76
CA ASN A 11 19.13 18.99 -2.40
C ASN A 11 18.49 18.06 -1.36
N ARG A 12 19.30 17.56 -0.43
CA ARG A 12 18.83 16.82 0.75
C ARG A 12 18.23 17.78 1.75
N ASN A 13 17.01 17.49 2.18
CA ASN A 13 16.30 18.26 3.20
C ASN A 13 15.95 17.34 4.38
N GLU A 14 15.99 17.89 5.59
CA GLU A 14 15.49 17.17 6.76
C GLU A 14 13.96 17.30 6.84
N LEU A 15 13.29 16.18 7.11
CA LEU A 15 11.84 16.19 7.31
C LEU A 15 11.52 16.69 8.71
N THR A 16 11.12 17.95 8.78
CA THR A 16 10.61 18.60 9.98
C THR A 16 9.08 18.67 9.95
N ASN A 17 8.44 18.93 11.10
CA ASN A 17 6.98 19.16 11.14
C ASN A 17 6.54 20.29 10.19
N ALA A 18 7.35 21.36 10.10
CA ALA A 18 7.06 22.46 9.19
C ALA A 18 7.19 22.05 7.71
N ALA A 19 8.12 21.18 7.37
CA ALA A 19 8.24 20.61 6.02
C ALA A 19 7.08 19.66 5.71
N PHE A 20 6.75 18.75 6.62
CA PHE A 20 5.63 17.81 6.50
C PHE A 20 4.28 18.53 6.28
N ASN A 21 4.03 19.62 7.01
CA ASN A 21 2.79 20.37 6.86
C ASN A 21 2.62 21.00 5.46
N ARG A 22 3.73 21.25 4.74
CA ARG A 22 3.74 21.78 3.37
C ARG A 22 3.63 20.74 2.28
N PHE A 23 3.71 19.45 2.64
CA PHE A 23 3.56 18.36 1.69
C PHE A 23 2.13 18.25 1.17
N SER A 24 1.99 17.84 -0.08
CA SER A 24 0.72 17.39 -0.65
C SER A 24 0.18 16.16 0.11
N GLY A 25 -1.08 15.80 -0.12
CA GLY A 25 -1.67 14.60 0.47
C GLY A 25 -0.86 13.34 0.17
N GLY A 26 -0.48 13.14 -1.09
CA GLY A 26 0.34 12.01 -1.51
C GLY A 26 1.74 12.01 -0.89
N GLU A 27 2.44 13.16 -0.88
CA GLU A 27 3.75 13.29 -0.22
C GLU A 27 3.68 12.99 1.28
N LYS A 28 2.60 13.40 1.96
CA LYS A 28 2.38 13.08 3.39
C LYS A 28 2.20 11.60 3.60
N ALA A 29 1.39 10.95 2.77
CA ALA A 29 1.17 9.51 2.83
C ALA A 29 2.48 8.74 2.62
N MET A 30 3.25 9.06 1.60
CA MET A 30 4.57 8.46 1.37
C MET A 30 5.51 8.66 2.56
N ALA A 31 5.54 9.86 3.13
CA ALA A 31 6.36 10.16 4.30
C ALA A 31 5.96 9.36 5.56
N MET A 32 4.74 8.84 5.61
CA MET A 32 4.25 7.95 6.69
C MET A 32 4.46 6.48 6.36
N TYR A 33 4.13 6.03 5.15
CA TYR A 33 4.18 4.61 4.78
C TYR A 33 5.61 4.11 4.60
N ILE A 34 6.51 4.88 3.98
CA ILE A 34 7.90 4.44 3.75
C ILE A 34 8.63 4.06 5.04
N PRO A 35 8.63 4.88 6.11
CA PRO A 35 9.24 4.49 7.37
C PRO A 35 8.57 3.29 8.04
N LEU A 36 7.25 3.16 7.90
CA LEU A 36 6.50 2.02 8.41
C LEU A 36 6.95 0.73 7.73
N PHE A 37 7.02 0.71 6.40
CA PHE A 37 7.47 -0.46 5.64
C PHE A 37 8.94 -0.78 5.93
N ALA A 38 9.80 0.23 6.02
CA ALA A 38 11.21 0.04 6.38
C ALA A 38 11.37 -0.56 7.79
N ALA A 39 10.59 -0.08 8.77
CA ALA A 39 10.62 -0.61 10.12
C ALA A 39 10.11 -2.05 10.18
N LEU A 40 9.02 -2.36 9.46
CA LEU A 40 8.46 -3.71 9.38
C LEU A 40 9.46 -4.66 8.71
N ASN A 41 10.07 -4.25 7.59
CA ASN A 41 11.11 -5.03 6.93
C ASN A 41 12.29 -5.32 7.85
N ALA A 42 12.77 -4.32 8.59
CA ALA A 42 13.84 -4.49 9.57
C ALA A 42 13.49 -5.46 10.71
N GLN A 43 12.21 -5.58 11.08
CA GLN A 43 11.77 -6.60 12.05
C GLN A 43 11.75 -7.98 11.43
N TYR A 44 11.22 -8.14 10.21
CA TYR A 44 11.20 -9.43 9.53
C TYR A 44 12.61 -9.96 9.25
N GLN A 45 13.58 -9.08 8.94
CA GLN A 45 14.98 -9.48 8.74
C GLN A 45 15.66 -10.06 9.99
N LYS A 46 15.08 -9.91 11.18
CA LYS A 46 15.59 -10.53 12.41
C LYS A 46 15.11 -11.98 12.61
N ALA A 47 14.13 -12.41 11.83
CA ALA A 47 13.64 -13.77 11.93
C ALA A 47 14.72 -14.77 11.49
N THR A 48 14.88 -15.83 12.26
CA THR A 48 15.87 -16.88 11.99
C THR A 48 15.30 -17.97 11.09
N ASP A 49 13.97 -18.12 11.06
CA ASP A 49 13.30 -19.06 10.18
C ASP A 49 13.14 -18.44 8.78
N PRO A 50 13.69 -19.05 7.72
CA PRO A 50 13.56 -18.55 6.36
C PRO A 50 12.12 -18.58 5.82
N TRP A 51 11.23 -19.35 6.45
CA TRP A 51 9.81 -19.49 6.06
C TRP A 51 8.85 -18.65 6.91
N HIS A 52 9.37 -17.68 7.67
CA HIS A 52 8.52 -16.78 8.44
C HIS A 52 7.61 -15.94 7.53
N PRO A 53 6.35 -15.69 7.94
CA PRO A 53 5.45 -14.85 7.16
C PRO A 53 5.92 -13.40 7.17
N ARG A 54 5.75 -12.70 6.04
CA ARG A 54 6.09 -11.28 5.85
C ARG A 54 4.82 -10.50 5.52
N ILE A 55 3.87 -10.48 6.47
CA ILE A 55 2.51 -9.95 6.25
C ILE A 55 2.42 -8.48 6.64
N LEU A 56 1.89 -7.66 5.72
CA LEU A 56 1.48 -6.28 5.94
C LEU A 56 -0.05 -6.20 5.92
N ALA A 57 -0.66 -5.73 6.99
CA ALA A 57 -2.10 -5.47 7.05
C ALA A 57 -2.37 -3.97 7.17
N LEU A 58 -3.16 -3.41 6.26
CA LEU A 58 -3.52 -1.99 6.24
C LEU A 58 -5.02 -1.82 6.18
N ASP A 59 -5.53 -1.03 7.12
CA ASP A 59 -6.90 -0.54 7.11
C ASP A 59 -6.96 0.82 6.42
N GLU A 60 -8.01 1.05 5.59
CA GLU A 60 -8.18 2.24 4.76
C GLU A 60 -6.91 2.59 3.95
N ALA A 61 -6.30 1.57 3.35
CA ALA A 61 -5.04 1.70 2.66
C ALA A 61 -5.06 2.83 1.62
N PHE A 62 -4.06 3.70 1.69
CA PHE A 62 -3.80 4.79 0.75
C PHE A 62 -4.94 5.80 0.58
N ALA A 63 -5.79 5.99 1.60
CA ALA A 63 -6.84 6.99 1.57
C ALA A 63 -6.27 8.39 1.26
N GLY A 64 -6.82 9.05 0.23
CA GLY A 64 -6.38 10.39 -0.19
C GLY A 64 -5.03 10.45 -0.91
N VAL A 65 -4.48 9.31 -1.33
CA VAL A 65 -3.27 9.21 -2.17
C VAL A 65 -3.68 9.10 -3.63
N ASP A 66 -2.95 9.74 -4.53
CA ASP A 66 -3.17 9.63 -5.97
C ASP A 66 -2.61 8.31 -6.53
N ASP A 67 -3.14 7.88 -7.68
CA ASP A 67 -2.83 6.58 -8.31
C ASP A 67 -1.33 6.39 -8.59
N THR A 68 -0.60 7.44 -8.95
CA THR A 68 0.84 7.36 -9.23
C THR A 68 1.64 7.02 -7.97
N ASN A 69 1.28 7.66 -6.86
CA ASN A 69 1.90 7.40 -5.57
C ASN A 69 1.47 6.03 -5.02
N ILE A 70 0.22 5.61 -5.23
CA ILE A 70 -0.26 4.27 -4.87
C ILE A 70 0.52 3.20 -5.65
N ALA A 71 0.69 3.35 -6.96
CA ALA A 71 1.49 2.42 -7.78
C ALA A 71 2.92 2.28 -7.25
N SER A 72 3.56 3.40 -6.86
CA SER A 72 4.90 3.40 -6.26
C SER A 72 4.93 2.70 -4.90
N MET A 73 3.86 2.81 -4.10
CA MET A 73 3.75 2.10 -2.83
C MET A 73 3.61 0.58 -3.03
N PHE A 74 2.79 0.14 -4.00
CA PHE A 74 2.71 -1.28 -4.34
C PHE A 74 4.04 -1.82 -4.86
N GLN A 75 4.76 -1.06 -5.70
CA GLN A 75 6.09 -1.44 -6.13
C GLN A 75 7.03 -1.65 -4.93
N LEU A 76 7.04 -0.75 -3.96
CA LEU A 76 7.86 -0.87 -2.75
C LEU A 76 7.46 -2.10 -1.91
N VAL A 77 6.17 -2.39 -1.78
CA VAL A 77 5.66 -3.57 -1.06
C VAL A 77 6.14 -4.86 -1.73
N GLU A 78 6.09 -4.94 -3.07
CA GLU A 78 6.60 -6.07 -3.85
C GLU A 78 8.13 -6.20 -3.76
N GLU A 79 8.88 -5.08 -3.83
CA GLU A 79 10.34 -5.07 -3.68
C GLU A 79 10.80 -5.51 -2.29
N LEU A 80 10.01 -5.21 -1.26
CA LEU A 80 10.27 -5.65 0.11
C LEU A 80 9.78 -7.08 0.37
N ASP A 81 9.21 -7.74 -0.62
CA ASP A 81 8.69 -9.11 -0.54
C ASP A 81 7.68 -9.29 0.60
N PHE A 82 6.71 -8.39 0.68
CA PHE A 82 5.60 -8.48 1.63
C PHE A 82 4.40 -9.17 1.00
N ASP A 83 3.84 -10.15 1.71
CA ASP A 83 2.44 -10.51 1.55
C ASP A 83 1.57 -9.44 2.21
N TYR A 84 0.44 -9.09 1.61
CA TYR A 84 -0.37 -8.00 2.15
C TYR A 84 -1.87 -8.30 2.13
N ILE A 85 -2.54 -7.75 3.15
CA ILE A 85 -3.99 -7.66 3.25
C ILE A 85 -4.34 -6.20 3.41
N MET A 86 -5.13 -5.67 2.49
CA MET A 86 -5.52 -4.26 2.50
C MET A 86 -7.02 -4.14 2.33
N ASN A 87 -7.65 -3.22 3.04
CA ASN A 87 -8.98 -2.77 2.71
C ASN A 87 -8.96 -1.31 2.25
N SER A 88 -9.88 -0.93 1.40
CA SER A 88 -10.05 0.43 0.93
C SER A 88 -11.43 0.60 0.30
N GLN A 89 -11.96 1.82 0.30
CA GLN A 89 -13.26 2.12 -0.31
C GLN A 89 -13.19 2.22 -1.84
N ILE A 90 -12.04 2.58 -2.40
CA ILE A 90 -11.88 2.88 -3.83
C ILE A 90 -10.71 2.15 -4.50
N LEU A 91 -9.86 1.50 -3.71
CA LEU A 91 -8.63 0.88 -4.22
C LEU A 91 -8.91 -0.50 -4.81
N TRP A 92 -8.59 -0.69 -6.10
CA TRP A 92 -8.64 -1.99 -6.75
C TRP A 92 -7.29 -2.73 -6.73
N GLY A 93 -6.18 -2.02 -6.58
CA GLY A 93 -4.83 -2.59 -6.55
C GLY A 93 -4.36 -3.21 -7.88
N CYS A 94 -5.09 -2.96 -8.97
CA CYS A 94 -4.77 -3.50 -10.30
C CYS A 94 -3.70 -2.66 -11.01
N PHE A 95 -2.47 -2.68 -10.49
CA PHE A 95 -1.32 -2.01 -11.07
C PHE A 95 -0.38 -3.02 -11.72
N GLU A 96 0.30 -2.64 -12.80
CA GLU A 96 1.25 -3.51 -13.50
C GLU A 96 2.40 -4.03 -12.61
N THR A 97 2.73 -3.27 -11.56
CA THR A 97 3.73 -3.65 -10.55
C THR A 97 3.25 -4.78 -9.63
N VAL A 98 1.94 -5.02 -9.55
CA VAL A 98 1.33 -6.08 -8.73
C VAL A 98 1.19 -7.34 -9.58
N ARG A 99 1.97 -8.37 -9.25
CA ARG A 99 2.02 -9.61 -10.03
C ARG A 99 0.74 -10.42 -9.93
N LYS A 100 0.16 -10.51 -8.74
CA LYS A 100 -1.05 -11.28 -8.48
C LYS A 100 -1.77 -10.74 -7.26
N LEU A 101 -3.10 -10.59 -7.37
CA LEU A 101 -3.91 -10.10 -6.28
C LEU A 101 -5.28 -10.78 -6.29
N LYS A 102 -5.76 -11.21 -5.12
CA LYS A 102 -7.16 -11.55 -4.92
C LYS A 102 -7.90 -10.33 -4.40
N ILE A 103 -9.00 -9.98 -5.05
CA ILE A 103 -9.82 -8.84 -4.69
C ILE A 103 -11.20 -9.35 -4.27
N CYS A 104 -11.68 -8.91 -3.12
CA CYS A 104 -13.02 -9.17 -2.62
C CYS A 104 -13.77 -7.84 -2.56
N GLU A 105 -14.68 -7.61 -3.51
CA GLU A 105 -15.57 -6.45 -3.50
C GLU A 105 -16.75 -6.75 -2.59
N LEU A 106 -16.98 -5.88 -1.60
CA LEU A 106 -18.06 -5.98 -0.65
C LEU A 106 -19.18 -5.00 -1.02
N LEU A 107 -20.32 -5.52 -1.44
CA LEU A 107 -21.48 -4.71 -1.82
C LEU A 107 -22.60 -4.90 -0.80
N ARG A 108 -23.07 -3.79 -0.24
CA ARG A 108 -24.28 -3.78 0.61
C ARG A 108 -25.35 -2.96 -0.08
N PRO A 109 -26.36 -3.61 -0.70
CA PRO A 109 -27.49 -2.89 -1.28
C PRO A 109 -28.25 -2.09 -0.21
N LEU A 110 -28.83 -0.96 -0.60
CA LEU A 110 -29.70 -0.18 0.28
C LEU A 110 -30.84 -1.05 0.83
N ASN A 111 -31.01 -1.03 2.15
CA ASN A 111 -32.03 -1.82 2.88
C ASN A 111 -31.85 -3.34 2.84
N ALA A 112 -30.66 -3.85 2.51
CA ALA A 112 -30.37 -5.27 2.62
C ALA A 112 -29.73 -5.63 3.97
N ASP A 113 -30.16 -6.78 4.52
CA ASP A 113 -29.59 -7.34 5.75
C ASP A 113 -28.33 -8.17 5.51
N HIS A 114 -27.86 -8.23 4.25
CA HIS A 114 -26.71 -9.02 3.85
C HIS A 114 -25.72 -8.19 3.04
N VAL A 115 -24.49 -8.67 3.00
CA VAL A 115 -23.40 -8.17 2.14
C VAL A 115 -23.15 -9.20 1.04
N THR A 116 -23.11 -8.75 -0.19
CA THR A 116 -22.69 -9.57 -1.32
C THR A 116 -21.18 -9.45 -1.49
N VAL A 117 -20.50 -10.57 -1.66
CA VAL A 117 -19.05 -10.60 -1.93
C VAL A 117 -18.85 -11.04 -3.37
N ILE A 118 -18.17 -10.19 -4.13
CA ILE A 118 -17.75 -10.51 -5.49
C ILE A 118 -16.25 -10.68 -5.49
N ASN A 119 -15.78 -11.82 -5.98
CA ASN A 119 -14.38 -12.16 -5.98
C ASN A 119 -13.76 -11.94 -7.36
N TYR A 120 -12.58 -11.33 -7.40
CA TYR A 120 -11.79 -11.17 -8.61
C TYR A 120 -10.35 -11.66 -8.37
N ILE A 121 -9.68 -12.02 -9.45
CA ILE A 121 -8.24 -12.23 -9.51
C ILE A 121 -7.64 -11.24 -10.50
N TRP A 122 -6.60 -10.56 -10.06
CA TRP A 122 -5.67 -9.81 -10.88
C TRP A 122 -4.45 -10.68 -11.17
N ASP A 123 -4.05 -10.82 -12.43
CA ASP A 123 -2.93 -11.67 -12.87
C ASP A 123 -1.69 -10.87 -13.33
N GLY A 124 -1.66 -9.59 -13.02
CA GLY A 124 -0.65 -8.63 -13.46
C GLY A 124 -1.04 -7.85 -14.73
N HIS A 125 -2.08 -8.29 -15.44
CA HIS A 125 -2.53 -7.67 -16.70
C HIS A 125 -4.06 -7.53 -16.78
N HIS A 126 -4.81 -8.50 -16.29
CA HIS A 126 -6.26 -8.53 -16.39
C HIS A 126 -6.92 -8.87 -15.07
N ARG A 127 -7.98 -8.14 -14.75
CA ARG A 127 -8.89 -8.46 -13.66
C ARG A 127 -10.00 -9.36 -14.18
N ARG A 128 -10.13 -10.55 -13.59
CA ARG A 128 -11.14 -11.54 -13.95
C ARG A 128 -12.03 -11.86 -12.76
N LEU A 129 -13.33 -12.06 -13.05
CA LEU A 129 -14.25 -12.57 -12.04
C LEU A 129 -13.86 -14.01 -11.68
N CYS A 130 -13.93 -14.33 -10.39
CA CYS A 130 -13.84 -15.72 -9.95
C CYS A 130 -15.24 -16.31 -9.88
N ASP A 131 -15.42 -17.47 -10.46
CA ASP A 131 -16.60 -18.30 -10.28
C ASP A 131 -16.62 -18.94 -8.89
#